data_82076b8f4e410f47e5d222373968fd57
#
_entry.id   82076b8f4e410f47e5d222373968fd57
#
_cell.length_a   1.000
_cell.length_b   1.000
_cell.length_c   1.000
_cell.angle_alpha   90.00
_cell.angle_beta   90.00
_cell.angle_gamma   90.00
#
_symmetry.space_group_name_H-M   'P 1'
#
loop_
_entity.id
_entity.type
_entity.pdbx_description
1 polymer ?
#
loop_
_entity_poly.entity_id
_entity_poly.type
_entity_poly.pdbx_seq_one_letter_code
_entity_poly.pdbx_strand_id
1 'polypeptide(L)'
;IVTMSLDGVGSVHDYTRWPIRWVDYKKTVNSYQQLQKKYRLLQLDMWTTVSCFNVKSLPEIINYTKNKGIPHDWAFLNQPSVLNVRYANKFTLRAKHIAPKKIAVDKNNDELLDKFVSRQDRLRDIDIKDYFNLPPK
;
A
#
# COMPACT_ATOMS: atom_id res chain seq x y z
N ILE A 1 -17.40 7.90 12.54
CA ILE A 1 -16.01 7.73 12.12
C ILE A 1 -16.01 7.42 10.63
N VAL A 2 -15.12 8.03 9.88
CA VAL A 2 -14.82 7.70 8.48
C VAL A 2 -13.40 7.15 8.41
N THR A 3 -13.27 5.87 8.11
CA THR A 3 -11.98 5.20 7.91
C THR A 3 -11.61 5.26 6.43
N MET A 4 -10.46 5.85 6.11
CA MET A 4 -9.95 5.93 4.74
C MET A 4 -8.81 4.92 4.56
N SER A 5 -8.93 4.03 3.60
CA SER A 5 -7.86 3.09 3.29
C SER A 5 -6.71 3.79 2.55
N LEU A 6 -5.49 3.60 3.03
CA LEU A 6 -4.27 4.20 2.49
C LEU A 6 -3.19 3.13 2.32
N ASP A 7 -3.03 2.59 1.12
CA ASP A 7 -2.10 1.48 0.87
C ASP A 7 -0.84 1.90 0.11
N GLY A 8 -0.53 3.19 0.08
CA GLY A 8 0.67 3.71 -0.56
C GLY A 8 0.68 5.24 -0.62
N VAL A 9 1.79 5.78 -1.06
CA VAL A 9 2.00 7.20 -1.38
C VAL A 9 2.52 7.29 -2.82
N GLY A 10 2.09 8.30 -3.58
CA GLY A 10 2.53 8.48 -4.97
C GLY A 10 2.16 7.29 -5.87
N SER A 11 3.13 6.83 -6.64
CA SER A 11 2.96 5.73 -7.61
C SER A 11 2.56 4.40 -6.96
N VAL A 12 3.01 4.14 -5.72
CA VAL A 12 2.59 2.93 -4.99
C VAL A 12 1.09 2.97 -4.71
N HIS A 13 0.54 4.14 -4.35
CA HIS A 13 -0.90 4.31 -4.18
C HIS A 13 -1.64 4.11 -5.51
N ASP A 14 -1.14 4.71 -6.59
CA ASP A 14 -1.76 4.63 -7.91
C ASP A 14 -1.87 3.17 -8.39
N TYR A 15 -0.88 2.34 -8.09
CA TYR A 15 -0.91 0.92 -8.40
C TYR A 15 -1.82 0.13 -7.46
N THR A 16 -1.65 0.27 -6.14
CA THR A 16 -2.36 -0.55 -5.14
C THR A 16 -3.84 -0.22 -5.07
N ARG A 17 -4.22 1.01 -5.35
CA ARG A 17 -5.59 1.54 -5.30
C ARG A 17 -6.19 1.86 -6.67
N TRP A 18 -5.57 1.36 -7.74
CA TRP A 18 -6.13 1.55 -9.07
C TRP A 18 -7.66 1.34 -9.10
N PRO A 19 -8.45 2.21 -9.77
CA PRO A 19 -8.04 3.34 -10.61
C PRO A 19 -7.92 4.69 -9.88
N ILE A 20 -7.95 4.72 -8.55
CA ILE A 20 -7.89 5.96 -7.76
C ILE A 20 -6.46 6.48 -7.77
N ARG A 21 -6.26 7.66 -8.33
CA ARG A 21 -4.94 8.29 -8.37
C ARG A 21 -4.59 8.99 -7.06
N TRP A 22 -3.33 8.99 -6.71
CA TRP A 22 -2.82 9.66 -5.51
C TRP A 22 -3.21 11.14 -5.43
N VAL A 23 -3.19 11.85 -6.57
CA VAL A 23 -3.60 13.25 -6.62
C VAL A 23 -5.06 13.44 -6.21
N ASP A 24 -5.95 12.54 -6.62
CA ASP A 24 -7.38 12.62 -6.31
C ASP A 24 -7.68 12.14 -4.90
N TYR A 25 -6.95 11.12 -4.42
CA TYR A 25 -7.00 10.70 -3.03
C TYR A 25 -6.65 11.85 -2.07
N LYS A 26 -5.58 12.61 -2.35
CA LYS A 26 -5.21 13.78 -1.54
C LYS A 26 -6.30 14.86 -1.51
N LYS A 27 -6.99 15.11 -2.64
CA LYS A 27 -8.13 16.03 -2.68
C LYS A 27 -9.26 15.54 -1.78
N THR A 28 -9.58 14.25 -1.85
CA THR A 28 -10.60 13.61 -1.02
C THR A 28 -10.27 13.75 0.48
N VAL A 29 -9.02 13.45 0.87
CA VAL A 29 -8.56 13.64 2.27
C VAL A 29 -8.76 15.08 2.72
N ASN A 30 -8.34 16.06 1.90
CA ASN A 30 -8.50 17.47 2.23
C ASN A 30 -9.98 17.85 2.39
N SER A 31 -10.86 17.34 1.52
CA SER A 31 -12.31 17.59 1.59
C SER A 31 -12.90 17.05 2.90
N TYR A 32 -12.54 15.84 3.31
CA TYR A 32 -12.96 15.29 4.60
C TYR A 32 -12.42 16.09 5.79
N GLN A 33 -11.19 16.57 5.73
CA GLN A 33 -10.65 17.45 6.78
C GLN A 33 -11.41 18.80 6.87
N GLN A 34 -11.86 19.35 5.75
CA GLN A 34 -12.72 20.54 5.78
C GLN A 34 -14.10 20.23 6.39
N LEU A 35 -14.69 19.08 6.05
CA LEU A 35 -15.93 18.62 6.68
C LEU A 35 -15.76 18.40 8.20
N GLN A 36 -14.62 17.85 8.63
CA GLN A 36 -14.32 17.64 10.05
C GLN A 36 -14.29 18.98 10.82
N LYS A 37 -13.75 20.03 10.21
CA LYS A 37 -13.78 21.38 10.83
C LYS A 37 -15.20 21.90 10.99
N LYS A 38 -16.10 21.58 10.05
CA LYS A 38 -17.50 21.99 10.08
C LYS A 38 -18.34 21.14 11.03
N TYR A 39 -18.08 19.85 11.09
CA TYR A 39 -18.86 18.87 11.85
C TYR A 39 -18.00 18.24 12.94
N ARG A 40 -18.09 18.76 14.18
CA ARG A 40 -17.24 18.34 15.32
C ARG A 40 -17.33 16.85 15.68
N LEU A 41 -18.43 16.18 15.33
CA LEU A 41 -18.62 14.74 15.58
C LEU A 41 -18.00 13.86 14.49
N LEU A 42 -17.55 14.44 13.38
CA LEU A 42 -16.88 13.71 12.32
C LEU A 42 -15.45 13.37 12.74
N GLN A 43 -15.17 12.10 12.90
CA GLN A 43 -13.82 11.60 13.16
C GLN A 43 -13.28 10.93 11.90
N LEU A 44 -12.02 11.21 11.60
CA LEU A 44 -11.29 10.60 10.49
C LEU A 44 -10.20 9.71 11.04
N ASP A 45 -10.04 8.55 10.45
CA ASP A 45 -8.87 7.70 10.63
C ASP A 45 -8.40 7.12 9.29
N MET A 46 -7.20 6.56 9.28
CA MET A 46 -6.63 5.88 8.13
C MET A 46 -6.20 4.48 8.50
N TRP A 47 -6.40 3.56 7.57
CA TRP A 47 -6.01 2.16 7.71
C TRP A 47 -5.14 1.72 6.54
N THR A 48 -4.06 1.00 6.83
CA THR A 48 -3.21 0.37 5.83
C THR A 48 -3.22 -1.15 5.98
N THR A 49 -3.50 -1.85 4.90
CA THR A 49 -3.23 -3.29 4.80
C THR A 49 -1.87 -3.49 4.17
N VAL A 50 -0.90 -3.89 4.98
CA VAL A 50 0.50 -4.02 4.56
C VAL A 50 0.71 -5.31 3.79
N SER A 51 1.04 -5.19 2.52
CA SER A 51 1.35 -6.25 1.58
C SER A 51 2.80 -6.15 1.06
N CYS A 52 3.22 -7.08 0.24
CA CYS A 52 4.52 -6.99 -0.41
C CYS A 52 4.70 -5.72 -1.27
N PHE A 53 3.62 -5.16 -1.80
CA PHE A 53 3.70 -3.95 -2.64
C PHE A 53 4.00 -2.68 -1.85
N ASN A 54 3.48 -2.55 -0.64
CA ASN A 54 3.54 -1.30 0.12
C ASN A 54 4.37 -1.36 1.40
N VAL A 55 4.92 -2.50 1.77
CA VAL A 55 5.72 -2.64 3.01
C VAL A 55 6.91 -1.65 3.07
N LYS A 56 7.54 -1.38 1.92
CA LYS A 56 8.63 -0.39 1.84
C LYS A 56 8.16 1.05 1.99
N SER A 57 6.92 1.33 1.61
CA SER A 57 6.30 2.65 1.70
C SER A 57 5.66 2.93 3.05
N LEU A 58 5.65 1.97 3.97
CA LEU A 58 5.03 2.13 5.28
C LEU A 58 5.57 3.34 6.06
N PRO A 59 6.89 3.64 6.09
CA PRO A 59 7.40 4.86 6.73
C PRO A 59 6.85 6.14 6.10
N GLU A 60 6.70 6.19 4.77
CA GLU A 60 6.15 7.33 4.05
C GLU A 60 4.66 7.50 4.34
N ILE A 61 3.91 6.39 4.42
CA ILE A 61 2.50 6.37 4.80
C ILE A 61 2.33 6.96 6.21
N ILE A 62 3.11 6.48 7.18
CA ILE A 62 3.10 6.96 8.57
C ILE A 62 3.42 8.45 8.63
N ASN A 63 4.43 8.89 7.88
CA ASN A 63 4.80 10.30 7.82
C ASN A 63 3.68 11.17 7.20
N TYR A 64 3.05 10.69 6.13
CA TYR A 64 1.93 11.39 5.51
C TYR A 64 0.76 11.57 6.48
N THR A 65 0.33 10.51 7.16
CA THR A 65 -0.79 10.56 8.11
C THR A 65 -0.49 11.43 9.31
N LYS A 66 0.75 11.36 9.84
CA LYS A 66 1.24 12.23 10.90
C LYS A 66 1.21 13.71 10.50
N ASN A 67 1.69 14.05 9.30
CA ASN A 67 1.67 15.42 8.78
C ASN A 67 0.25 15.94 8.55
N LYS A 68 -0.72 15.05 8.29
CA LYS A 68 -2.14 15.38 8.19
C LYS A 68 -2.85 15.47 9.54
N GLY A 69 -2.22 15.01 10.62
CA GLY A 69 -2.86 14.92 11.93
C GLY A 69 -4.02 13.93 11.97
N ILE A 70 -4.01 12.89 11.14
CA ILE A 70 -5.04 11.86 11.07
C ILE A 70 -4.51 10.59 11.73
N PRO A 71 -5.24 10.02 12.73
CA PRO A 71 -4.89 8.74 13.32
C PRO A 71 -4.73 7.65 12.25
N HIS A 72 -3.76 6.77 12.44
CA HIS A 72 -3.44 5.73 11.48
C HIS A 72 -3.09 4.44 12.17
N ASP A 73 -3.70 3.36 11.71
CA ASP A 73 -3.38 2.00 12.11
C ASP A 73 -3.11 1.13 10.88
N TRP A 74 -2.45 -0.01 11.09
CA TRP A 74 -2.13 -0.93 10.02
C TRP A 74 -2.02 -2.37 10.50
N ALA A 75 -2.21 -3.30 9.60
CA ALA A 75 -1.98 -4.73 9.83
C ALA A 75 -1.36 -5.39 8.60
N PHE A 76 -0.64 -6.51 8.83
CA PHE A 76 -0.13 -7.30 7.72
C PHE A 76 -1.24 -8.09 7.02
N LEU A 77 -1.19 -8.08 5.68
CA LEU A 77 -2.03 -8.92 4.85
C LEU A 77 -1.66 -10.40 5.03
N ASN A 78 -2.62 -11.24 5.39
CA ASN A 78 -2.42 -12.68 5.52
C ASN A 78 -2.86 -13.45 4.27
N GLN A 79 -3.88 -12.99 3.58
CA GLN A 79 -4.42 -13.60 2.36
C GLN A 79 -4.68 -12.52 1.30
N PRO A 80 -4.42 -12.82 0.02
CA PRO A 80 -3.81 -14.06 -0.49
C PRO A 80 -2.33 -14.17 -0.10
N SER A 81 -1.85 -15.40 0.12
CA SER A 81 -0.48 -15.67 0.58
C SER A 81 0.60 -15.08 -0.33
N VAL A 82 0.33 -15.01 -1.64
CA VAL A 82 1.22 -14.43 -2.65
C VAL A 82 1.59 -12.97 -2.37
N LEU A 83 0.72 -12.22 -1.69
CA LEU A 83 0.94 -10.82 -1.31
C LEU A 83 1.43 -10.64 0.14
N ASN A 84 1.54 -11.74 0.90
CA ASN A 84 1.95 -11.69 2.29
C ASN A 84 3.45 -11.40 2.41
N VAL A 85 3.81 -10.39 3.20
CA VAL A 85 5.20 -9.98 3.43
C VAL A 85 6.07 -11.03 4.13
N ARG A 86 5.46 -12.05 4.73
CA ARG A 86 6.20 -13.17 5.37
C ARG A 86 6.94 -14.02 4.36
N TYR A 87 6.49 -14.05 3.12
CA TYR A 87 7.18 -14.76 2.05
C TYR A 87 8.15 -13.79 1.37
N ALA A 88 9.42 -14.15 1.34
CA ALA A 88 10.43 -13.34 0.65
C ALA A 88 10.12 -13.31 -0.84
N ASN A 89 10.02 -12.12 -1.36
CA ASN A 89 9.89 -11.85 -2.78
C ASN A 89 10.65 -10.57 -3.14
N LYS A 90 10.79 -10.30 -4.44
CA LYS A 90 11.54 -9.15 -4.96
C LYS A 90 11.11 -7.79 -4.40
N PHE A 91 9.86 -7.66 -3.92
CA PHE A 91 9.37 -6.42 -3.32
C PHE A 91 9.78 -6.27 -1.86
N THR A 92 9.92 -7.38 -1.12
CA THR A 92 10.12 -7.36 0.34
C THR A 92 11.57 -7.54 0.78
N LEU A 93 12.45 -8.07 -0.06
CA LEU A 93 13.84 -8.39 0.29
C LEU A 93 14.63 -7.21 0.92
N ARG A 94 14.30 -5.98 0.56
CA ARG A 94 14.94 -4.76 1.09
C ARG A 94 14.24 -4.16 2.32
N ALA A 95 13.11 -4.72 2.74
CA ALA A 95 12.30 -4.20 3.84
C ALA A 95 12.47 -5.01 5.14
N LYS A 96 13.62 -5.66 5.33
CA LYS A 96 13.89 -6.55 6.47
C LYS A 96 13.70 -5.91 7.84
N HIS A 97 13.86 -4.60 7.96
CA HIS A 97 13.69 -3.86 9.21
C HIS A 97 12.22 -3.59 9.58
N ILE A 98 11.30 -3.70 8.60
CA ILE A 98 9.87 -3.46 8.78
C ILE A 98 9.10 -4.78 8.80
N ALA A 99 9.59 -5.77 8.05
CA ALA A 99 8.96 -7.07 7.91
C ALA A 99 9.13 -7.93 9.17
N PRO A 100 8.20 -8.86 9.45
CA PRO A 100 8.33 -9.81 10.56
C PRO A 100 9.65 -10.58 10.52
N LYS A 101 10.21 -10.90 11.69
CA LYS A 101 11.55 -11.48 11.89
C LYS A 101 11.89 -12.77 11.09
N LYS A 102 10.89 -13.45 10.53
CA LYS A 102 11.08 -14.65 9.68
C LYS A 102 10.46 -14.40 8.32
N ILE A 103 11.27 -13.92 7.39
CA ILE A 103 10.94 -13.96 5.97
C ILE A 103 11.46 -15.31 5.47
N ALA A 104 10.56 -16.26 5.22
CA ALA A 104 10.89 -17.48 4.50
C ALA A 104 11.11 -17.13 3.02
N VAL A 105 12.22 -17.58 2.45
CA VAL A 105 12.45 -17.46 1.00
C VAL A 105 11.71 -18.62 0.34
N ASP A 106 10.58 -18.33 -0.27
CA ASP A 106 9.87 -19.28 -1.12
C ASP A 106 10.03 -18.88 -2.58
N LYS A 107 10.86 -19.59 -3.32
CA LYS A 107 11.08 -19.34 -4.76
C LYS A 107 9.79 -19.46 -5.57
N ASN A 108 8.87 -20.34 -5.15
CA ASN A 108 7.58 -20.51 -5.80
C ASN A 108 6.70 -19.27 -5.63
N ASN A 109 6.86 -18.53 -4.55
CA ASN A 109 6.06 -17.33 -4.31
C ASN A 109 6.38 -16.21 -5.30
N ASP A 110 7.63 -16.05 -5.74
CA ASP A 110 7.98 -15.04 -6.75
C ASP A 110 7.35 -15.38 -8.11
N GLU A 111 7.31 -16.66 -8.50
CA GLU A 111 6.63 -17.07 -9.74
C GLU A 111 5.11 -16.86 -9.65
N LEU A 112 4.49 -17.20 -8.53
CA LEU A 112 3.07 -16.96 -8.28
C LEU A 112 2.75 -15.47 -8.26
N LEU A 113 3.64 -14.66 -7.69
CA LEU A 113 3.49 -13.20 -7.67
C LEU A 113 3.60 -12.62 -9.08
N ASP A 114 4.53 -13.09 -9.91
CA ASP A 114 4.66 -12.65 -11.30
C ASP A 114 3.41 -13.00 -12.13
N LYS A 115 2.85 -14.18 -11.93
CA LYS A 115 1.56 -14.56 -12.55
C LYS A 115 0.40 -13.67 -12.08
N PHE A 116 0.34 -13.40 -10.78
CA PHE A 116 -0.68 -12.51 -10.20
C PHE A 116 -0.57 -11.10 -10.78
N VAL A 117 0.62 -10.50 -10.75
CA VAL A 117 0.90 -9.16 -11.29
C VAL A 117 0.55 -9.09 -12.76
N SER A 118 1.05 -10.02 -13.59
CA SER A 118 0.78 -10.04 -15.03
C SER A 118 -0.72 -10.12 -15.35
N ARG A 119 -1.49 -10.86 -14.54
CA ARG A 119 -2.93 -10.92 -14.67
C ARG A 119 -3.59 -9.58 -14.32
N GLN A 120 -3.17 -8.94 -13.21
CA GLN A 120 -3.74 -7.66 -12.79
C GLN A 120 -3.41 -6.54 -13.78
N ASP A 121 -2.17 -6.47 -14.23
CA ASP A 121 -1.70 -5.46 -15.17
C ASP A 121 -2.48 -5.57 -16.50
N ARG A 122 -2.66 -6.79 -17.01
CA ARG A 122 -3.48 -7.02 -18.22
C ARG A 122 -4.94 -6.61 -18.05
N LEU A 123 -5.54 -6.89 -16.87
CA LEU A 123 -6.93 -6.52 -16.61
C LEU A 123 -7.14 -5.02 -16.46
N ARG A 124 -6.08 -4.31 -16.07
CA ARG A 124 -6.09 -2.86 -15.82
C ARG A 124 -5.50 -2.04 -16.97
N ASP A 125 -4.91 -2.71 -17.96
CA ASP A 125 -4.14 -2.09 -19.05
C ASP A 125 -3.01 -1.18 -18.55
N ILE A 126 -2.20 -1.71 -17.63
CA ILE A 126 -1.05 -1.04 -17.01
C ILE A 126 0.16 -1.97 -16.97
N ASP A 127 1.35 -1.42 -16.68
CA ASP A 127 2.58 -2.18 -16.36
C ASP A 127 3.07 -1.78 -14.97
N ILE A 128 3.27 -2.74 -14.09
CA ILE A 128 3.80 -2.51 -12.73
C ILE A 128 5.13 -1.76 -12.73
N LYS A 129 5.94 -1.89 -13.78
CA LYS A 129 7.22 -1.19 -13.92
C LYS A 129 7.07 0.33 -13.97
N ASP A 130 5.92 0.83 -14.40
CA ASP A 130 5.62 2.26 -14.42
C ASP A 130 5.43 2.84 -13.00
N TYR A 131 5.21 1.96 -12.02
CA TYR A 131 4.90 2.32 -10.64
C TYR A 131 5.99 1.96 -9.64
N PHE A 132 6.85 0.99 -9.96
CA PHE A 132 7.89 0.48 -9.07
C PHE A 132 9.25 0.38 -9.76
N ASN A 133 10.29 0.87 -9.09
CA ASN A 133 11.68 0.63 -9.49
C ASN A 133 12.05 -0.83 -9.15
N LEU A 134 11.69 -1.75 -10.03
CA LEU A 134 12.07 -3.16 -9.89
C LEU A 134 13.51 -3.37 -10.34
N PRO A 135 14.28 -4.25 -9.65
CA PRO A 135 15.60 -4.64 -10.13
C PRO A 135 15.45 -5.30 -11.51
N PRO A 136 16.44 -5.13 -12.41
CA PRO A 136 16.47 -5.87 -13.66
C PRO A 136 16.45 -7.37 -13.40
N LYS A 137 15.83 -8.10 -14.31
CA LYS A 137 15.77 -9.57 -14.26
C LYS A 137 17.14 -10.19 -14.43
#